data_2a5308502b67b1e10dbe77ba5570373f
#
_entry.id   2a5308502b67b1e10dbe77ba5570373f
#
_cell.length_a   1.000
_cell.length_b   1.000
_cell.length_c   1.000
_cell.angle_alpha   90.00
_cell.angle_beta   90.00
_cell.angle_gamma   90.00
#
_symmetry.space_group_name_H-M   'P 1'
#
loop_
_entity.id
_entity.type
_entity.pdbx_description
1 polymer ?
#
loop_
_entity_poly.entity_id
_entity_poly.type
_entity_poly.pdbx_seq_one_letter_code
_entity_poly.pdbx_strand_id
1 'polypeptide(L)'
;MTAPHPLDPPAARRGPRDGLRRGPRHGLGLPVLGGGAALVLALAGCGSSGSTDASAGASAAPSSSATASPSETAAPPSEAATDTPRLVITQQDHGMVVLDATTLEPVADLPLEGCNRLNPAGDGRHVLVSTTGGFQVLDAGTWAEPHGDHNHYYTSDPVLTDVVHPAEKPGHVVAHAGRTALFDDGTGVSTIVDTAAVAEESPEARVIEAPAAHHGVAVEMADGRAVTTEGTEDARSTVVLRGPDGSEIARTDECPGVHGEATAAEERAIVGCEDGVVVVDGDTLTKVQAPDAHGRIGNQAGSDASTVVLGDYKRVAEPEVPEATQTVSLTDTATAELRLVDLPSSYTFRSLGRGEDGEALVLGTDGDLHVIDPDSAELVRSIPVVEPWTEPEDWQEPRPALRVHEGTAYVTEPATREVHAVDVGTGEVFASVTLDEVPDEIVVASGDVTEGSEEHGHDHEGEDHDHEHEGEDHDHEHEATEESSR
;
A
#
# COMPACT_ATOMS: atom_id res chain seq x y z
N MET A 1 29.41 -1.50 63.28
CA MET A 1 28.79 -2.71 63.82
C MET A 1 28.32 -3.52 62.63
N THR A 2 29.12 -4.48 62.35
CA THR A 2 28.96 -5.85 61.83
C THR A 2 28.07 -6.09 60.62
N ALA A 3 28.74 -6.31 59.49
CA ALA A 3 28.22 -7.02 58.31
C ALA A 3 28.16 -8.54 58.61
N PRO A 4 27.30 -9.29 57.94
CA PRO A 4 27.52 -10.74 57.75
C PRO A 4 27.88 -11.11 56.32
N HIS A 5 28.73 -12.14 56.22
CA HIS A 5 29.35 -12.80 55.11
C HIS A 5 28.39 -13.62 54.20
N PRO A 6 28.82 -13.96 52.96
CA PRO A 6 28.04 -14.71 51.97
C PRO A 6 28.14 -16.25 52.22
N LEU A 7 27.10 -16.97 51.84
CA LEU A 7 27.05 -18.44 51.85
C LEU A 7 27.32 -19.01 50.46
N ASP A 8 28.20 -20.01 50.40
CA ASP A 8 28.62 -20.81 49.25
C ASP A 8 27.50 -21.75 48.72
N PRO A 9 27.54 -22.13 47.41
CA PRO A 9 26.62 -23.12 46.84
C PRO A 9 27.10 -24.58 47.04
N PRO A 10 26.19 -25.57 47.10
CA PRO A 10 26.58 -26.98 47.25
C PRO A 10 26.90 -27.65 45.92
N ALA A 11 27.83 -28.60 46.04
CA ALA A 11 28.52 -29.36 45.03
C ALA A 11 27.66 -30.32 44.20
N ALA A 12 28.10 -30.51 42.97
CA ALA A 12 27.67 -31.49 41.97
C ALA A 12 27.91 -32.93 42.39
N ARG A 13 26.93 -33.82 42.23
CA ARG A 13 27.10 -35.28 42.29
C ARG A 13 27.16 -35.84 40.85
N ARG A 14 28.30 -36.50 40.56
CA ARG A 14 28.53 -37.37 39.40
C ARG A 14 28.12 -38.80 39.76
N GLY A 15 27.58 -39.55 38.78
CA GLY A 15 27.52 -41.00 38.78
C GLY A 15 26.89 -41.57 37.52
N PRO A 16 27.12 -42.85 37.16
CA PRO A 16 28.28 -43.28 36.40
C PRO A 16 27.92 -43.76 34.96
N ARG A 17 28.97 -43.90 34.14
CA ARG A 17 28.99 -44.47 32.78
C ARG A 17 28.90 -45.99 32.84
N ASP A 18 28.12 -46.60 31.91
CA ASP A 18 28.33 -47.91 31.31
C ASP A 18 27.71 -47.86 29.92
N GLY A 19 28.32 -48.13 28.80
CA GLY A 19 29.33 -49.10 28.46
C GLY A 19 28.76 -50.23 27.61
N LEU A 20 29.28 -50.37 26.34
CA LEU A 20 29.22 -51.56 25.46
C LEU A 20 28.12 -51.53 24.36
N ARG A 21 28.39 -51.77 23.12
CA ARG A 21 29.37 -52.42 22.24
C ARG A 21 28.84 -52.41 20.79
N ARG A 22 29.73 -52.19 19.90
CA ARG A 22 29.93 -52.53 18.49
C ARG A 22 29.09 -53.63 17.85
N GLY A 23 28.80 -53.45 16.54
CA GLY A 23 28.84 -54.49 15.53
C GLY A 23 28.22 -54.06 14.19
N PRO A 24 28.97 -54.18 13.08
CA PRO A 24 28.53 -53.71 11.77
C PRO A 24 27.94 -54.86 10.95
N ARG A 25 27.01 -54.54 10.01
CA ARG A 25 26.77 -55.46 8.88
C ARG A 25 26.46 -54.69 7.61
N HIS A 26 27.26 -54.98 6.61
CA HIS A 26 27.16 -54.67 5.20
C HIS A 26 25.86 -55.18 4.56
N GLY A 27 25.30 -54.45 3.65
CA GLY A 27 24.29 -54.91 2.72
C GLY A 27 24.34 -54.08 1.45
N LEU A 28 24.99 -54.65 0.42
CA LEU A 28 24.93 -54.14 -0.97
C LEU A 28 23.52 -54.33 -1.54
N GLY A 29 23.03 -53.38 -2.27
CA GLY A 29 21.86 -53.52 -3.14
C GLY A 29 21.92 -52.52 -4.31
N LEU A 30 22.04 -53.06 -5.50
CA LEU A 30 22.19 -52.41 -6.81
C LEU A 30 20.96 -51.60 -7.25
N PRO A 31 21.13 -50.73 -8.28
CA PRO A 31 20.12 -49.78 -8.73
C PRO A 31 19.12 -50.42 -9.70
N VAL A 32 17.88 -50.01 -9.59
CA VAL A 32 16.82 -50.30 -10.57
C VAL A 32 16.63 -49.10 -11.44
N LEU A 33 17.02 -49.25 -12.72
CA LEU A 33 16.60 -48.42 -13.83
C LEU A 33 15.12 -48.70 -14.14
N GLY A 34 14.28 -47.72 -14.13
CA GLY A 34 12.91 -47.80 -14.59
C GLY A 34 12.55 -46.59 -15.40
N GLY A 35 12.44 -46.82 -16.68
CA GLY A 35 12.27 -45.88 -17.76
C GLY A 35 10.98 -45.07 -17.76
N GLY A 36 11.12 -43.84 -18.17
CA GLY A 36 10.04 -42.93 -18.47
C GLY A 36 9.26 -43.31 -19.71
N ALA A 37 7.96 -43.21 -19.65
CA ALA A 37 7.07 -43.21 -20.81
C ALA A 37 6.50 -41.81 -20.96
N ALA A 38 7.02 -41.08 -21.93
CA ALA A 38 6.42 -39.87 -22.44
C ALA A 38 5.20 -40.21 -23.27
N LEU A 39 4.04 -39.73 -22.87
CA LEU A 39 2.80 -39.84 -23.66
C LEU A 39 2.66 -38.61 -24.56
N VAL A 40 2.99 -38.76 -25.84
CA VAL A 40 2.72 -37.78 -26.88
C VAL A 40 1.31 -38.03 -27.39
N LEU A 41 0.36 -37.12 -27.16
CA LEU A 41 -0.93 -37.13 -27.84
C LEU A 41 -0.83 -36.34 -29.15
N ALA A 42 -0.80 -37.06 -30.26
CA ALA A 42 -0.97 -36.50 -31.59
C ALA A 42 -2.46 -36.36 -31.89
N LEU A 43 -2.92 -35.16 -32.17
CA LEU A 43 -4.21 -34.88 -32.78
C LEU A 43 -4.10 -35.00 -34.28
N ALA A 44 -4.69 -36.07 -34.83
CA ALA A 44 -4.85 -36.26 -36.25
C ALA A 44 -6.10 -35.52 -36.75
N GLY A 45 -5.92 -34.59 -37.64
CA GLY A 45 -6.97 -33.99 -38.43
C GLY A 45 -7.45 -34.94 -39.54
N CYS A 46 -8.74 -35.09 -39.69
CA CYS A 46 -9.34 -35.68 -40.90
C CYS A 46 -10.07 -34.60 -41.68
N GLY A 47 -9.48 -34.26 -42.81
CA GLY A 47 -10.19 -33.60 -43.90
C GLY A 47 -10.99 -34.60 -44.72
N SER A 48 -12.17 -34.28 -45.16
CA SER A 48 -12.78 -34.87 -46.33
C SER A 48 -13.56 -33.81 -47.10
N SER A 49 -13.11 -33.67 -48.32
CA SER A 49 -13.71 -32.93 -49.43
C SER A 49 -14.95 -33.64 -49.96
N GLY A 50 -15.97 -32.85 -50.28
CA GLY A 50 -17.13 -33.33 -51.03
C GLY A 50 -17.89 -32.15 -51.62
N SER A 51 -17.68 -31.92 -52.91
CA SER A 51 -18.43 -30.98 -53.76
C SER A 51 -19.82 -31.53 -54.07
N THR A 52 -20.84 -30.70 -54.17
CA THR A 52 -21.72 -30.51 -55.36
C THR A 52 -22.90 -29.60 -55.06
N ASP A 53 -22.96 -28.59 -55.87
CA ASP A 53 -24.07 -27.89 -56.56
C ASP A 53 -25.47 -27.73 -55.97
N ALA A 54 -25.86 -26.48 -56.09
CA ALA A 54 -27.04 -25.89 -56.71
C ALA A 54 -28.16 -25.34 -55.84
N SER A 55 -28.33 -24.07 -56.06
CA SER A 55 -29.55 -23.30 -56.32
C SER A 55 -30.37 -22.67 -55.22
N ALA A 56 -30.28 -21.32 -55.23
CA ALA A 56 -31.34 -20.32 -55.10
C ALA A 56 -32.36 -20.33 -53.95
N GLY A 57 -32.29 -19.26 -53.17
CA GLY A 57 -33.37 -18.84 -52.30
C GLY A 57 -32.95 -17.61 -51.50
N ALA A 58 -33.12 -16.44 -52.06
CA ALA A 58 -32.96 -15.17 -51.35
C ALA A 58 -34.01 -15.02 -50.24
N SER A 59 -33.54 -14.84 -49.01
CA SER A 59 -34.33 -14.17 -47.99
C SER A 59 -33.39 -13.32 -47.14
N ALA A 60 -33.49 -12.02 -47.34
CA ALA A 60 -32.78 -11.03 -46.55
C ALA A 60 -33.32 -11.01 -45.11
N ALA A 61 -32.48 -11.35 -44.16
CA ALA A 61 -32.67 -10.98 -42.77
C ALA A 61 -32.06 -9.56 -42.51
N PRO A 62 -32.70 -8.69 -41.78
CA PRO A 62 -32.17 -7.38 -41.52
C PRO A 62 -30.94 -7.50 -40.60
N SER A 63 -29.82 -6.98 -41.06
CA SER A 63 -28.64 -6.69 -40.24
C SER A 63 -29.06 -5.64 -39.21
N SER A 64 -29.26 -6.05 -37.97
CA SER A 64 -29.32 -5.13 -36.87
C SER A 64 -27.90 -4.58 -36.67
N SER A 65 -27.64 -3.42 -37.25
CA SER A 65 -26.56 -2.55 -36.82
C SER A 65 -26.81 -2.24 -35.36
N ALA A 66 -26.02 -2.79 -34.47
CA ALA A 66 -25.89 -2.28 -33.12
C ALA A 66 -25.38 -0.83 -33.28
N THR A 67 -26.29 0.11 -33.11
CA THR A 67 -25.94 1.52 -32.93
C THR A 67 -25.17 1.57 -31.63
N ALA A 68 -23.89 1.87 -31.70
CA ALA A 68 -23.11 2.26 -30.52
C ALA A 68 -23.91 3.40 -29.86
N SER A 69 -24.29 3.20 -28.61
CA SER A 69 -24.80 4.29 -27.79
C SER A 69 -23.78 5.43 -27.82
N PRO A 70 -24.21 6.67 -27.94
CA PRO A 70 -23.29 7.79 -27.77
C PRO A 70 -22.62 7.66 -26.39
N SER A 71 -21.31 7.76 -26.31
CA SER A 71 -20.60 7.99 -25.06
C SER A 71 -21.33 9.10 -24.33
N GLU A 72 -21.90 8.81 -23.19
CA GLU A 72 -22.40 9.85 -22.30
C GLU A 72 -21.21 10.75 -22.01
N THR A 73 -21.34 12.01 -22.36
CA THR A 73 -20.35 13.02 -22.04
C THR A 73 -20.37 13.12 -20.52
N ALA A 74 -19.25 12.81 -19.87
CA ALA A 74 -19.11 12.94 -18.42
C ALA A 74 -19.65 14.32 -17.97
N ALA A 75 -20.37 14.32 -16.85
CA ALA A 75 -20.85 15.57 -16.27
C ALA A 75 -19.66 16.46 -15.90
N PRO A 76 -19.79 17.79 -16.02
CA PRO A 76 -18.73 18.68 -15.58
C PRO A 76 -18.50 18.51 -14.06
N PRO A 77 -17.27 18.72 -13.57
CA PRO A 77 -16.99 18.69 -12.14
C PRO A 77 -17.93 19.62 -11.34
N SER A 78 -18.25 19.20 -10.14
CA SER A 78 -19.05 19.95 -9.18
C SER A 78 -18.16 20.43 -8.04
N GLU A 79 -18.24 21.71 -7.68
CA GLU A 79 -17.56 22.23 -6.49
C GLU A 79 -18.28 21.72 -5.23
N ALA A 80 -17.49 21.25 -4.27
CA ALA A 80 -17.95 20.79 -2.95
C ALA A 80 -17.54 21.79 -1.86
N ALA A 81 -18.24 21.80 -0.74
CA ALA A 81 -17.97 22.74 0.36
C ALA A 81 -16.75 22.33 1.20
N THR A 82 -16.43 21.06 1.21
CA THR A 82 -15.29 20.42 1.91
C THR A 82 -14.73 19.32 1.01
N ASP A 83 -13.63 18.74 1.40
CA ASP A 83 -13.13 17.46 0.89
C ASP A 83 -14.24 16.41 0.88
N THR A 84 -14.18 15.53 -0.07
CA THR A 84 -15.16 14.44 -0.24
C THR A 84 -14.40 13.16 -0.52
N PRO A 85 -13.84 12.52 0.50
CA PRO A 85 -13.02 11.32 0.33
C PRO A 85 -13.85 10.17 -0.25
N ARG A 86 -13.19 9.29 -1.02
CA ARG A 86 -13.79 8.14 -1.69
C ARG A 86 -13.14 6.85 -1.23
N LEU A 87 -13.94 5.82 -1.04
CA LEU A 87 -13.46 4.45 -0.89
C LEU A 87 -13.53 3.75 -2.23
N VAL A 88 -12.42 3.22 -2.70
CA VAL A 88 -12.38 2.34 -3.86
C VAL A 88 -12.19 0.92 -3.35
N ILE A 89 -13.11 0.04 -3.69
CA ILE A 89 -13.17 -1.32 -3.15
C ILE A 89 -13.26 -2.30 -4.31
N THR A 90 -12.33 -3.26 -4.40
CA THR A 90 -12.47 -4.37 -5.34
C THR A 90 -13.56 -5.33 -4.86
N GLN A 91 -14.26 -5.91 -5.83
CA GLN A 91 -15.32 -6.89 -5.59
C GLN A 91 -14.95 -8.20 -6.28
N GLN A 92 -15.21 -9.31 -5.61
CA GLN A 92 -14.87 -10.63 -6.15
C GLN A 92 -15.58 -10.86 -7.49
N ASP A 93 -14.80 -11.13 -8.55
CA ASP A 93 -15.28 -11.44 -9.91
C ASP A 93 -16.16 -10.35 -10.57
N HIS A 94 -16.17 -9.12 -10.06
CA HIS A 94 -17.06 -8.07 -10.57
C HIS A 94 -16.36 -6.77 -10.98
N GLY A 95 -15.27 -6.39 -10.37
CA GLY A 95 -14.57 -5.13 -10.61
C GLY A 95 -14.43 -4.31 -9.35
N MET A 96 -14.84 -3.04 -9.39
CA MET A 96 -14.70 -2.12 -8.27
C MET A 96 -15.97 -1.35 -8.02
N VAL A 97 -16.27 -1.07 -6.76
CA VAL A 97 -17.27 -0.07 -6.35
C VAL A 97 -16.56 1.12 -5.73
N VAL A 98 -17.06 2.32 -6.02
CA VAL A 98 -16.61 3.55 -5.38
C VAL A 98 -17.72 4.06 -4.47
N LEU A 99 -17.39 4.28 -3.20
CA LEU A 99 -18.30 4.83 -2.20
C LEU A 99 -17.87 6.24 -1.80
N ASP A 100 -18.80 7.06 -1.40
CA ASP A 100 -18.54 8.25 -0.61
C ASP A 100 -18.08 7.80 0.79
N ALA A 101 -16.90 8.20 1.22
CA ALA A 101 -16.32 7.70 2.46
C ALA A 101 -17.05 8.22 3.72
N THR A 102 -17.71 9.38 3.63
CA THR A 102 -18.44 9.98 4.75
C THR A 102 -19.80 9.32 4.98
N THR A 103 -20.49 8.99 3.90
CA THR A 103 -21.87 8.47 3.95
C THR A 103 -21.95 6.96 3.70
N LEU A 104 -20.93 6.36 3.14
CA LEU A 104 -20.86 5.01 2.58
C LEU A 104 -21.87 4.77 1.44
N GLU A 105 -22.46 5.82 0.85
CA GLU A 105 -23.35 5.68 -0.30
C GLU A 105 -22.55 5.31 -1.57
N PRO A 106 -23.02 4.33 -2.38
CA PRO A 106 -22.37 4.01 -3.65
C PRO A 106 -22.42 5.19 -4.62
N VAL A 107 -21.27 5.52 -5.22
CA VAL A 107 -21.10 6.59 -6.21
C VAL A 107 -20.99 6.01 -7.62
N ALA A 108 -20.22 4.93 -7.79
CA ALA A 108 -20.04 4.28 -9.07
C ALA A 108 -19.77 2.78 -8.91
N ASP A 109 -20.12 2.03 -9.95
CA ASP A 109 -19.75 0.64 -10.17
C ASP A 109 -18.92 0.55 -11.44
N LEU A 110 -17.69 0.05 -11.34
CA LEU A 110 -16.69 0.03 -12.40
C LEU A 110 -16.31 -1.42 -12.71
N PRO A 111 -16.92 -2.03 -13.74
CA PRO A 111 -16.65 -3.42 -14.08
C PRO A 111 -15.20 -3.60 -14.57
N LEU A 112 -14.50 -4.58 -14.00
CA LEU A 112 -13.15 -4.97 -14.38
C LEU A 112 -12.97 -6.46 -14.09
N GLU A 113 -12.43 -7.21 -15.04
CA GLU A 113 -12.17 -8.63 -14.86
C GLU A 113 -10.82 -8.88 -14.17
N GLY A 114 -10.75 -9.95 -13.39
CA GLY A 114 -9.52 -10.44 -12.76
C GLY A 114 -9.41 -10.11 -11.28
N CYS A 115 -8.29 -10.56 -10.68
CA CYS A 115 -7.89 -10.21 -9.33
C CYS A 115 -6.98 -8.98 -9.39
N ASN A 116 -7.47 -7.84 -8.99
CA ASN A 116 -6.79 -6.55 -9.12
C ASN A 116 -6.37 -6.03 -7.75
N ARG A 117 -5.13 -5.56 -7.64
CA ARG A 117 -4.64 -4.87 -6.44
C ARG A 117 -4.86 -3.38 -6.58
N LEU A 118 -5.17 -2.73 -5.47
CA LEU A 118 -5.40 -1.29 -5.37
C LEU A 118 -4.27 -0.63 -4.59
N ASN A 119 -3.73 0.46 -5.15
CA ASN A 119 -2.72 1.27 -4.48
C ASN A 119 -3.07 2.74 -4.65
N PRO A 120 -3.04 3.55 -3.57
CA PRO A 120 -3.19 5.01 -3.72
C PRO A 120 -2.05 5.54 -4.60
N ALA A 121 -2.37 6.46 -5.49
CA ALA A 121 -1.35 7.10 -6.32
C ALA A 121 -0.55 8.16 -5.54
N GLY A 122 -1.08 8.65 -4.42
CA GLY A 122 -0.44 9.64 -3.56
C GLY A 122 -0.88 11.08 -3.80
N ASP A 123 -1.73 11.33 -4.80
CA ASP A 123 -2.26 12.66 -5.13
C ASP A 123 -3.63 12.96 -4.52
N GLY A 124 -4.11 12.09 -3.65
CA GLY A 124 -5.43 12.21 -3.04
C GLY A 124 -6.61 11.90 -3.97
N ARG A 125 -6.37 11.74 -5.28
CA ARG A 125 -7.39 11.58 -6.32
C ARG A 125 -7.37 10.24 -7.01
N HIS A 126 -6.18 9.78 -7.42
CA HIS A 126 -6.05 8.60 -8.28
C HIS A 126 -5.67 7.35 -7.50
N VAL A 127 -6.14 6.23 -8.03
CA VAL A 127 -5.79 4.88 -7.56
C VAL A 127 -5.13 4.12 -8.71
N LEU A 128 -4.01 3.48 -8.43
CA LEU A 128 -3.30 2.62 -9.36
C LEU A 128 -3.80 1.19 -9.20
N VAL A 129 -4.49 0.71 -10.23
CA VAL A 129 -5.09 -0.63 -10.29
C VAL A 129 -4.14 -1.57 -11.03
N SER A 130 -3.66 -2.61 -10.35
CA SER A 130 -2.82 -3.63 -11.00
C SER A 130 -3.65 -4.45 -11.98
N THR A 131 -3.33 -4.37 -13.27
CA THR A 131 -4.02 -5.07 -14.37
C THR A 131 -3.03 -5.86 -15.22
N THR A 132 -3.54 -6.67 -16.13
CA THR A 132 -2.69 -7.26 -17.16
C THR A 132 -2.13 -6.18 -18.08
N GLY A 133 -0.82 -5.95 -18.01
CA GLY A 133 -0.11 -4.95 -18.84
C GLY A 133 0.37 -3.73 -18.06
N GLY A 134 0.03 -3.59 -16.77
CA GLY A 134 0.60 -2.54 -15.94
C GLY A 134 -0.32 -2.03 -14.84
N PHE A 135 -0.02 -0.84 -14.38
CA PHE A 135 -0.79 -0.10 -13.38
C PHE A 135 -1.74 0.84 -14.12
N GLN A 136 -3.02 0.54 -14.12
CA GLN A 136 -4.05 1.37 -14.76
C GLN A 136 -4.53 2.43 -13.77
N VAL A 137 -4.66 3.66 -14.26
CA VAL A 137 -5.09 4.79 -13.44
C VAL A 137 -6.61 4.83 -13.34
N LEU A 138 -7.12 4.80 -12.11
CA LEU A 138 -8.52 5.09 -11.80
C LEU A 138 -8.59 6.49 -11.20
N ASP A 139 -9.40 7.37 -11.77
CA ASP A 139 -9.79 8.65 -11.20
C ASP A 139 -10.98 8.41 -10.27
N ALA A 140 -10.80 8.58 -8.97
CA ALA A 140 -11.86 8.40 -7.98
C ALA A 140 -12.89 9.53 -7.98
N GLY A 141 -12.65 10.58 -8.76
CA GLY A 141 -13.58 11.70 -8.92
C GLY A 141 -13.67 12.62 -7.70
N THR A 142 -12.57 12.84 -7.00
CA THR A 142 -12.46 13.77 -5.88
C THR A 142 -11.08 14.41 -5.85
N TRP A 143 -10.99 15.72 -5.63
CA TRP A 143 -9.71 16.44 -5.52
C TRP A 143 -9.87 17.82 -4.91
N ALA A 144 -8.77 18.38 -4.44
CA ALA A 144 -8.68 19.77 -4.01
C ALA A 144 -7.71 20.57 -4.88
N GLU A 145 -8.00 21.85 -5.06
CA GLU A 145 -7.14 22.84 -5.72
C GLU A 145 -6.78 23.93 -4.72
N PRO A 146 -5.49 24.13 -4.39
CA PRO A 146 -5.07 25.17 -3.47
C PRO A 146 -5.31 26.56 -4.07
N HIS A 147 -5.84 27.49 -3.27
CA HIS A 147 -6.08 28.87 -3.67
C HIS A 147 -5.75 29.85 -2.54
N GLY A 148 -4.53 30.32 -2.49
CA GLY A 148 -4.06 31.24 -1.45
C GLY A 148 -4.04 30.59 -0.06
N ASP A 149 -4.96 30.97 0.81
CA ASP A 149 -5.07 30.49 2.19
C ASP A 149 -6.19 29.45 2.40
N HIS A 150 -6.78 28.92 1.32
CA HIS A 150 -7.83 27.92 1.36
C HIS A 150 -7.79 27.02 0.12
N ASN A 151 -8.53 25.91 0.17
CA ASN A 151 -8.69 24.98 -0.93
C ASN A 151 -10.09 25.06 -1.53
N HIS A 152 -10.19 24.82 -2.84
CA HIS A 152 -11.44 24.52 -3.53
C HIS A 152 -11.53 23.01 -3.73
N TYR A 153 -12.65 22.42 -3.34
CA TYR A 153 -12.89 20.99 -3.45
C TYR A 153 -13.83 20.68 -4.60
N TYR A 154 -13.55 19.62 -5.33
CA TYR A 154 -14.30 19.21 -6.49
C TYR A 154 -14.65 17.74 -6.48
N THR A 155 -15.78 17.40 -7.08
CA THR A 155 -16.18 16.02 -7.33
C THR A 155 -16.61 15.83 -8.78
N SER A 156 -16.39 14.63 -9.31
CA SER A 156 -16.89 14.16 -10.61
C SER A 156 -17.30 12.69 -10.52
N ASP A 157 -17.83 12.15 -11.61
CA ASP A 157 -18.04 10.70 -11.70
C ASP A 157 -16.69 9.97 -11.72
N PRO A 158 -16.51 8.89 -10.92
CA PRO A 158 -15.32 8.08 -10.99
C PRO A 158 -15.14 7.40 -12.35
N VAL A 159 -13.89 7.30 -12.82
CA VAL A 159 -13.57 6.73 -14.13
C VAL A 159 -12.31 5.87 -14.09
N LEU A 160 -12.41 4.62 -14.54
CA LEU A 160 -11.23 3.84 -14.90
C LEU A 160 -10.71 4.38 -16.24
N THR A 161 -9.58 5.06 -16.23
CA THR A 161 -9.02 5.75 -17.39
C THR A 161 -8.31 4.78 -18.36
N ASP A 162 -7.94 5.28 -19.54
CA ASP A 162 -7.12 4.52 -20.49
C ASP A 162 -5.60 4.67 -20.23
N VAL A 163 -5.21 5.46 -19.20
CA VAL A 163 -3.81 5.65 -18.81
C VAL A 163 -3.30 4.42 -18.09
N VAL A 164 -2.23 3.83 -18.61
CA VAL A 164 -1.58 2.65 -18.03
C VAL A 164 -0.07 2.89 -17.96
N HIS A 165 0.51 2.79 -16.78
CA HIS A 165 1.96 2.70 -16.61
C HIS A 165 2.38 1.25 -16.87
N PRO A 166 3.16 0.97 -17.94
CA PRO A 166 3.44 -0.40 -18.35
C PRO A 166 4.25 -1.18 -17.31
N ALA A 167 3.84 -2.43 -17.04
CA ALA A 167 4.60 -3.39 -16.25
C ALA A 167 4.28 -4.81 -16.72
N GLU A 168 5.27 -5.71 -16.71
CA GLU A 168 5.05 -7.12 -17.03
C GLU A 168 4.35 -7.87 -15.89
N LYS A 169 4.74 -7.53 -14.64
CA LYS A 169 4.12 -8.02 -13.39
C LYS A 169 4.04 -6.85 -12.40
N PRO A 170 2.93 -6.10 -12.37
CA PRO A 170 2.77 -4.99 -11.41
C PRO A 170 3.02 -5.47 -9.98
N GLY A 171 4.01 -4.91 -9.33
CA GLY A 171 4.42 -5.16 -7.95
C GLY A 171 4.00 -4.04 -7.01
N HIS A 172 4.97 -3.51 -6.23
CA HIS A 172 4.72 -2.46 -5.26
C HIS A 172 4.52 -1.08 -5.90
N VAL A 173 3.64 -0.29 -5.29
CA VAL A 173 3.46 1.14 -5.54
C VAL A 173 3.68 1.86 -4.23
N VAL A 174 4.59 2.83 -4.24
CA VAL A 174 4.90 3.64 -3.06
C VAL A 174 4.82 5.12 -3.42
N ALA A 175 3.91 5.83 -2.79
CA ALA A 175 3.80 7.27 -2.87
C ALA A 175 4.44 7.90 -1.63
N HIS A 176 5.36 8.84 -1.82
CA HIS A 176 6.02 9.57 -0.76
C HIS A 176 6.61 10.87 -1.28
N ALA A 177 6.47 11.95 -0.51
CA ALA A 177 7.07 13.26 -0.81
C ALA A 177 6.81 13.78 -2.24
N GLY A 178 5.58 13.62 -2.75
CA GLY A 178 5.19 14.05 -4.09
C GLY A 178 5.76 13.18 -5.23
N ARG A 179 6.25 11.99 -4.93
CA ARG A 179 6.76 11.01 -5.88
C ARG A 179 5.99 9.70 -5.76
N THR A 180 5.72 9.08 -6.91
CA THR A 180 5.08 7.76 -6.98
C THR A 180 6.01 6.78 -7.67
N ALA A 181 6.48 5.80 -6.93
CA ALA A 181 7.37 4.75 -7.41
C ALA A 181 6.56 3.48 -7.74
N LEU A 182 6.74 2.98 -8.96
CA LEU A 182 6.08 1.79 -9.50
C LEU A 182 7.15 0.72 -9.73
N PHE A 183 7.03 -0.44 -9.07
CA PHE A 183 7.97 -1.53 -9.25
C PHE A 183 7.38 -2.63 -10.14
N ASP A 184 8.11 -3.00 -11.20
CA ASP A 184 7.74 -4.12 -12.07
C ASP A 184 8.54 -5.38 -11.70
N ASP A 185 7.90 -6.32 -11.03
CA ASP A 185 8.50 -7.60 -10.63
C ASP A 185 8.96 -8.44 -11.83
N GLY A 186 8.33 -8.25 -12.99
CA GLY A 186 8.64 -8.99 -14.23
C GLY A 186 9.96 -8.58 -14.86
N THR A 187 10.40 -7.37 -14.62
CA THR A 187 11.64 -6.80 -15.20
C THR A 187 12.66 -6.37 -14.15
N GLY A 188 12.23 -6.07 -12.90
CA GLY A 188 13.06 -5.44 -11.88
C GLY A 188 13.26 -3.94 -12.12
N VAL A 189 12.39 -3.32 -12.89
CA VAL A 189 12.42 -1.88 -13.19
C VAL A 189 11.56 -1.12 -12.20
N SER A 190 12.11 -0.05 -11.64
CA SER A 190 11.38 0.95 -10.88
C SER A 190 11.15 2.18 -11.76
N THR A 191 9.91 2.58 -11.96
CA THR A 191 9.52 3.81 -12.64
C THR A 191 8.98 4.78 -11.61
N ILE A 192 9.64 5.94 -11.45
CA ILE A 192 9.28 6.96 -10.47
C ILE A 192 8.82 8.19 -11.23
N VAL A 193 7.59 8.61 -10.96
CA VAL A 193 6.97 9.78 -11.58
C VAL A 193 6.67 10.85 -10.54
N ASP A 194 6.49 12.07 -10.97
CA ASP A 194 5.86 13.09 -10.15
C ASP A 194 4.41 12.65 -9.86
N THR A 195 4.02 12.67 -8.60
CA THR A 195 2.68 12.23 -8.18
C THR A 195 1.59 13.05 -8.87
N ALA A 196 1.79 14.34 -9.06
CA ALA A 196 0.85 15.22 -9.77
C ALA A 196 0.69 14.88 -11.26
N ALA A 197 1.67 14.16 -11.85
CA ALA A 197 1.66 13.76 -13.27
C ALA A 197 1.22 12.30 -13.47
N VAL A 198 0.82 11.58 -12.42
CA VAL A 198 0.52 10.14 -12.48
C VAL A 198 -0.60 9.80 -13.48
N ALA A 199 -1.52 10.71 -13.73
CA ALA A 199 -2.61 10.54 -14.69
C ALA A 199 -2.28 11.03 -16.12
N GLU A 200 -1.07 11.48 -16.41
CA GLU A 200 -0.64 11.82 -17.75
C GLU A 200 -0.35 10.55 -18.58
N GLU A 201 -0.64 10.59 -19.88
CA GLU A 201 -0.36 9.46 -20.79
C GLU A 201 1.14 9.12 -20.89
N SER A 202 2.03 10.07 -20.64
CA SER A 202 3.47 9.95 -20.78
C SER A 202 4.20 10.89 -19.84
N PRO A 203 4.13 10.68 -18.53
CA PRO A 203 4.80 11.55 -17.57
C PRO A 203 6.33 11.44 -17.70
N GLU A 204 7.03 12.50 -17.32
CA GLU A 204 8.48 12.41 -17.14
C GLU A 204 8.77 11.45 -15.98
N ALA A 205 9.68 10.51 -16.19
CA ALA A 205 9.96 9.47 -15.22
C ALA A 205 11.46 9.29 -14.98
N ARG A 206 11.81 9.07 -13.72
CA ARG A 206 13.10 8.52 -13.34
C ARG A 206 13.00 6.99 -13.38
N VAL A 207 13.90 6.34 -14.13
CA VAL A 207 13.92 4.88 -14.26
C VAL A 207 15.17 4.33 -13.56
N ILE A 208 14.98 3.34 -12.70
CA ILE A 208 16.04 2.61 -12.03
C ILE A 208 15.88 1.14 -12.36
N GLU A 209 16.90 0.54 -12.96
CA GLU A 209 16.90 -0.87 -13.37
C GLU A 209 17.69 -1.69 -12.33
N ALA A 210 17.07 -2.73 -11.77
CA ALA A 210 17.78 -3.74 -11.00
C ALA A 210 18.52 -4.72 -11.94
N PRO A 211 19.57 -5.41 -11.46
CA PRO A 211 20.35 -6.35 -12.28
C PRO A 211 19.55 -7.53 -12.82
N ALA A 212 18.43 -7.88 -12.20
CA ALA A 212 17.52 -8.95 -12.63
C ALA A 212 16.09 -8.73 -12.10
N ALA A 213 15.13 -9.37 -12.75
CA ALA A 213 13.75 -9.42 -12.32
C ALA A 213 13.62 -10.08 -10.95
N HIS A 214 12.84 -9.49 -10.07
CA HIS A 214 12.54 -10.00 -8.74
C HIS A 214 11.33 -9.26 -8.17
N HIS A 215 10.69 -9.83 -7.17
CA HIS A 215 9.71 -9.10 -6.37
C HIS A 215 10.43 -8.14 -5.44
N GLY A 216 10.28 -6.84 -5.68
CA GLY A 216 11.06 -5.81 -5.04
C GLY A 216 10.29 -4.53 -4.73
N VAL A 217 10.98 -3.57 -4.16
CA VAL A 217 10.42 -2.29 -3.73
C VAL A 217 11.30 -1.12 -4.19
N ALA A 218 10.67 0.04 -4.36
CA ALA A 218 11.34 1.32 -4.57
C ALA A 218 10.62 2.43 -3.82
N VAL A 219 11.39 3.30 -3.15
CA VAL A 219 10.89 4.49 -2.46
C VAL A 219 11.79 5.67 -2.84
N GLU A 220 11.24 6.78 -3.31
CA GLU A 220 11.99 8.04 -3.46
C GLU A 220 11.71 8.93 -2.26
N MET A 221 12.77 9.43 -1.63
CA MET A 221 12.74 10.34 -0.49
C MET A 221 12.65 11.80 -0.98
N ALA A 222 12.22 12.73 -0.13
CA ALA A 222 12.03 14.14 -0.47
C ALA A 222 13.27 14.81 -1.09
N ASP A 223 14.47 14.38 -0.75
CA ASP A 223 15.71 14.91 -1.30
C ASP A 223 16.17 14.23 -2.59
N GLY A 224 15.35 13.36 -3.17
CA GLY A 224 15.63 12.63 -4.42
C GLY A 224 16.52 11.40 -4.24
N ARG A 225 16.91 11.03 -3.02
CA ARG A 225 17.50 9.72 -2.77
C ARG A 225 16.44 8.63 -3.01
N ALA A 226 16.89 7.47 -3.50
CA ALA A 226 15.97 6.36 -3.74
C ALA A 226 16.45 5.09 -3.03
N VAL A 227 15.58 4.47 -2.25
CA VAL A 227 15.75 3.12 -1.72
C VAL A 227 15.25 2.15 -2.77
N THR A 228 16.06 1.18 -3.15
CA THR A 228 15.72 0.15 -4.13
C THR A 228 16.21 -1.20 -3.65
N THR A 229 15.67 -2.27 -4.22
CA THR A 229 16.08 -3.63 -3.92
C THR A 229 16.73 -4.29 -5.12
N GLU A 230 17.58 -5.28 -4.87
CA GLU A 230 18.19 -6.11 -5.90
C GLU A 230 18.12 -7.59 -5.49
N GLY A 231 18.03 -8.44 -6.50
CA GLY A 231 17.95 -9.89 -6.29
C GLY A 231 17.58 -10.62 -7.56
N THR A 232 17.03 -11.80 -7.40
CA THR A 232 16.44 -12.62 -8.46
C THR A 232 15.09 -13.16 -7.96
N GLU A 233 14.32 -13.82 -8.80
CA GLU A 233 13.07 -14.47 -8.41
C GLU A 233 13.28 -15.50 -7.26
N ASP A 234 14.42 -16.20 -7.26
CA ASP A 234 14.74 -17.23 -6.25
C ASP A 234 15.45 -16.71 -5.01
N ALA A 235 16.18 -15.59 -5.11
CA ALA A 235 16.99 -15.05 -4.02
C ALA A 235 17.12 -13.53 -4.11
N ARG A 236 16.57 -12.84 -3.15
CA ARG A 236 16.63 -11.39 -3.03
C ARG A 236 17.04 -11.02 -1.61
N SER A 237 18.10 -10.24 -1.47
CA SER A 237 18.66 -9.92 -0.14
C SER A 237 19.28 -8.53 -0.06
N THR A 238 19.25 -7.77 -1.14
CA THR A 238 20.01 -6.53 -1.23
C THR A 238 19.10 -5.33 -1.18
N VAL A 239 19.43 -4.38 -0.31
CA VAL A 239 18.88 -3.03 -0.25
C VAL A 239 19.96 -2.05 -0.67
N VAL A 240 19.62 -1.14 -1.59
CA VAL A 240 20.53 -0.14 -2.15
C VAL A 240 19.93 1.24 -1.97
N LEU A 241 20.68 2.14 -1.37
CA LEU A 241 20.39 3.57 -1.33
C LEU A 241 21.13 4.27 -2.44
N ARG A 242 20.42 5.00 -3.28
CA ARG A 242 20.96 5.74 -4.44
C ARG A 242 20.75 7.23 -4.28
N GLY A 243 21.70 8.01 -4.78
CA GLY A 243 21.59 9.46 -4.88
C GLY A 243 20.64 9.91 -5.99
N PRO A 244 20.28 11.21 -6.03
CA PRO A 244 19.46 11.78 -7.11
C PRO A 244 20.08 11.59 -8.50
N ASP A 245 21.40 11.51 -8.59
CA ASP A 245 22.15 11.24 -9.82
C ASP A 245 22.25 9.75 -10.20
N GLY A 246 21.60 8.87 -9.42
CA GLY A 246 21.63 7.41 -9.58
C GLY A 246 22.87 6.73 -9.01
N SER A 247 23.84 7.48 -8.43
CA SER A 247 25.02 6.90 -7.78
C SER A 247 24.64 6.10 -6.53
N GLU A 248 25.34 4.99 -6.29
CA GLU A 248 25.16 4.22 -5.06
C GLU A 248 25.80 4.97 -3.88
N ILE A 249 24.98 5.24 -2.84
CA ILE A 249 25.40 5.85 -1.57
C ILE A 249 25.76 4.75 -0.57
N ALA A 250 24.85 3.80 -0.38
CA ALA A 250 25.01 2.69 0.55
C ALA A 250 24.36 1.41 -0.01
N ARG A 251 24.83 0.27 0.46
CA ARG A 251 24.35 -1.05 0.10
C ARG A 251 24.46 -2.01 1.28
N THR A 252 23.48 -2.90 1.42
CA THR A 252 23.57 -4.06 2.31
C THR A 252 22.99 -5.29 1.65
N ASP A 253 23.62 -6.44 1.82
CA ASP A 253 23.13 -7.76 1.39
C ASP A 253 22.52 -8.56 2.56
N GLU A 254 22.33 -7.90 3.71
CA GLU A 254 21.87 -8.53 4.96
C GLU A 254 20.34 -8.46 5.14
N CYS A 255 19.56 -8.55 4.05
CA CYS A 255 18.10 -8.55 4.08
C CYS A 255 17.54 -9.76 3.31
N PRO A 256 17.72 -11.00 3.80
CA PRO A 256 17.22 -12.18 3.11
C PRO A 256 15.70 -12.08 2.91
N GLY A 257 15.23 -12.51 1.72
CA GLY A 257 13.83 -12.50 1.35
C GLY A 257 13.20 -11.11 1.38
N VAL A 258 13.95 -10.06 0.97
CA VAL A 258 13.50 -8.67 1.00
C VAL A 258 12.07 -8.52 0.48
N HIS A 259 11.21 -7.85 1.26
CA HIS A 259 9.79 -7.71 0.94
C HIS A 259 9.13 -6.64 1.80
N GLY A 260 8.37 -5.77 1.14
CA GLY A 260 7.62 -4.71 1.78
C GLY A 260 8.50 -3.56 2.29
N GLU A 261 7.86 -2.43 2.44
CA GLU A 261 8.46 -1.17 2.85
C GLU A 261 7.44 -0.29 3.57
N ALA A 262 7.93 0.69 4.26
CA ALA A 262 7.14 1.84 4.73
C ALA A 262 8.03 3.05 4.94
N THR A 263 7.47 4.23 4.81
CA THR A 263 8.05 5.49 5.26
C THR A 263 7.59 5.81 6.69
N ALA A 264 8.35 6.63 7.38
CA ALA A 264 8.07 7.08 8.74
C ALA A 264 8.44 8.56 8.89
N ALA A 265 8.06 9.15 10.01
CA ALA A 265 8.42 10.53 10.33
C ALA A 265 9.92 10.80 10.15
N GLU A 266 10.26 12.08 9.89
CA GLU A 266 11.63 12.57 9.75
C GLU A 266 12.38 11.97 8.56
N GLU A 267 11.69 11.72 7.44
CA GLU A 267 12.27 11.21 6.19
C GLU A 267 13.06 9.91 6.38
N ARG A 268 12.50 8.96 7.12
CA ARG A 268 13.03 7.62 7.30
C ARG A 268 12.22 6.60 6.54
N ALA A 269 12.84 5.49 6.19
CA ALA A 269 12.16 4.36 5.59
C ALA A 269 12.62 3.05 6.21
N ILE A 270 11.83 2.00 6.00
CA ILE A 270 12.13 0.65 6.45
C ILE A 270 11.89 -0.33 5.31
N VAL A 271 12.72 -1.36 5.22
CA VAL A 271 12.55 -2.48 4.27
C VAL A 271 12.54 -3.78 5.05
N GLY A 272 11.55 -4.62 4.78
CA GLY A 272 11.35 -5.88 5.50
C GLY A 272 12.27 -7.01 5.00
N CYS A 273 12.62 -7.91 5.91
CA CYS A 273 13.47 -9.08 5.66
C CYS A 273 12.87 -10.33 6.34
N GLU A 274 13.38 -11.52 6.02
CA GLU A 274 13.01 -12.78 6.71
C GLU A 274 13.52 -12.88 8.16
N ASP A 275 14.42 -12.03 8.56
CA ASP A 275 15.10 -12.06 9.85
C ASP A 275 15.18 -10.68 10.53
N GLY A 276 14.20 -9.82 10.26
CA GLY A 276 14.10 -8.46 10.78
C GLY A 276 13.86 -7.43 9.69
N VAL A 277 14.52 -6.28 9.76
CA VAL A 277 14.34 -5.16 8.83
C VAL A 277 15.65 -4.44 8.54
N VAL A 278 15.66 -3.62 7.48
CA VAL A 278 16.70 -2.60 7.23
C VAL A 278 16.06 -1.24 7.40
N VAL A 279 16.57 -0.44 8.32
CA VAL A 279 16.19 0.97 8.52
C VAL A 279 17.07 1.84 7.65
N VAL A 280 16.45 2.79 6.97
CA VAL A 280 17.10 3.83 6.15
C VAL A 280 16.96 5.16 6.89
N ASP A 281 18.09 5.74 7.30
CA ASP A 281 18.17 7.03 7.97
C ASP A 281 19.32 7.86 7.35
N GLY A 282 18.97 8.93 6.68
CA GLY A 282 19.94 9.71 5.92
C GLY A 282 20.68 8.83 4.89
N ASP A 283 22.00 8.83 4.93
CA ASP A 283 22.86 8.03 4.04
C ASP A 283 23.19 6.63 4.61
N THR A 284 22.48 6.21 5.66
CA THR A 284 22.82 5.01 6.43
C THR A 284 21.76 3.92 6.26
N LEU A 285 22.21 2.69 6.03
CA LEU A 285 21.41 1.48 6.08
C LEU A 285 21.77 0.72 7.37
N THR A 286 20.79 0.51 8.24
CA THR A 286 21.00 -0.20 9.53
C THR A 286 20.17 -1.47 9.57
N LYS A 287 20.82 -2.63 9.64
CA LYS A 287 20.13 -3.90 9.88
C LYS A 287 19.67 -3.97 11.32
N VAL A 288 18.36 -4.20 11.51
CA VAL A 288 17.74 -4.50 12.80
C VAL A 288 17.35 -5.97 12.79
N GLN A 289 18.09 -6.77 13.55
CA GLN A 289 17.90 -8.21 13.59
C GLN A 289 16.69 -8.58 14.46
N ALA A 290 15.82 -9.44 13.95
CA ALA A 290 14.75 -10.04 14.74
C ALA A 290 15.31 -10.92 15.86
N PRO A 291 14.60 -11.04 17.01
CA PRO A 291 15.05 -11.90 18.12
C PRO A 291 14.96 -13.39 17.79
N ASP A 292 14.09 -13.79 16.87
CA ASP A 292 13.91 -15.17 16.42
C ASP A 292 14.79 -15.46 15.20
N ALA A 293 15.19 -16.72 14.99
CA ALA A 293 16.04 -17.13 13.87
C ALA A 293 15.35 -16.90 12.50
N HIS A 294 14.02 -17.02 12.47
CA HIS A 294 13.15 -16.56 11.40
C HIS A 294 12.14 -15.60 12.05
N GLY A 295 12.29 -14.35 11.78
CA GLY A 295 11.42 -13.27 12.26
C GLY A 295 11.10 -12.37 11.10
N ARG A 296 10.32 -12.92 10.14
CA ARG A 296 9.97 -12.22 8.91
C ARG A 296 9.01 -11.07 9.19
N ILE A 297 9.39 -9.90 8.70
CA ILE A 297 8.58 -8.69 8.67
C ILE A 297 8.40 -8.33 7.20
N GLY A 298 7.24 -8.62 6.63
CA GLY A 298 7.00 -8.52 5.20
C GLY A 298 5.90 -7.54 4.80
N ASN A 299 5.05 -7.13 5.74
CA ASN A 299 4.08 -6.07 5.56
C ASN A 299 4.28 -5.02 6.63
N GLN A 300 4.31 -3.76 6.23
CA GLN A 300 4.54 -2.64 7.12
C GLN A 300 3.45 -1.58 6.91
N ALA A 301 3.17 -0.85 7.99
CA ALA A 301 2.36 0.35 7.97
C ALA A 301 3.12 1.48 8.68
N GLY A 302 3.49 2.48 7.92
CA GLY A 302 4.18 3.68 8.40
C GLY A 302 3.21 4.82 8.72
N SER A 303 3.75 5.91 9.26
CA SER A 303 3.00 7.13 9.55
C SER A 303 3.96 8.31 9.60
N ASP A 304 3.57 9.44 9.05
CA ASP A 304 4.34 10.68 9.14
C ASP A 304 4.28 11.32 10.54
N ALA A 305 3.32 10.88 11.37
CA ALA A 305 3.21 11.30 12.77
C ALA A 305 4.12 10.51 13.72
N SER A 306 4.80 9.43 13.28
CA SER A 306 5.56 8.54 14.16
C SER A 306 6.83 8.00 13.50
N THR A 307 7.93 7.95 14.24
CA THR A 307 9.15 7.23 13.83
C THR A 307 9.04 5.72 13.96
N VAL A 308 7.97 5.23 14.62
CA VAL A 308 7.74 3.79 14.83
C VAL A 308 6.91 3.24 13.69
N VAL A 309 7.40 2.23 13.01
CA VAL A 309 6.70 1.49 11.96
C VAL A 309 6.10 0.21 12.54
N LEU A 310 4.81 0.00 12.25
CA LEU A 310 4.11 -1.26 12.52
C LEU A 310 4.44 -2.28 11.43
N GLY A 311 4.79 -3.51 11.81
CA GLY A 311 5.03 -4.59 10.88
C GLY A 311 4.34 -5.89 11.30
N ASP A 312 4.08 -6.77 10.35
CA ASP A 312 3.75 -8.16 10.67
C ASP A 312 4.97 -8.86 11.31
N TYR A 313 4.74 -10.02 11.92
CA TYR A 313 5.84 -10.81 12.48
C TYR A 313 5.55 -12.30 12.36
N LYS A 314 6.29 -12.99 11.49
CA LYS A 314 6.11 -14.41 11.20
C LYS A 314 7.34 -15.21 11.61
N ARG A 315 7.10 -16.35 12.27
CA ARG A 315 8.16 -17.23 12.83
C ARG A 315 8.36 -18.51 12.04
N VAL A 316 7.46 -18.84 11.12
CA VAL A 316 7.52 -20.07 10.32
C VAL A 316 8.04 -19.75 8.92
N ALA A 317 9.19 -20.30 8.56
CA ALA A 317 9.86 -20.01 7.29
C ALA A 317 9.07 -20.52 6.07
N GLU A 318 8.53 -21.74 6.15
CA GLU A 318 7.79 -22.39 5.06
C GLU A 318 6.51 -23.01 5.63
N PRO A 319 5.47 -22.21 5.93
CA PRO A 319 4.23 -22.74 6.49
C PRO A 319 3.46 -23.53 5.42
N GLU A 320 2.91 -24.71 5.79
CA GLU A 320 2.03 -25.49 4.90
C GLU A 320 0.67 -24.82 4.66
N VAL A 321 0.24 -23.95 5.59
CA VAL A 321 -0.95 -23.10 5.54
C VAL A 321 -0.54 -21.73 6.06
N PRO A 322 -1.29 -20.64 5.78
CA PRO A 322 -0.97 -19.32 6.33
C PRO A 322 -0.71 -19.38 7.83
N GLU A 323 0.40 -18.78 8.28
CA GLU A 323 0.73 -18.71 9.71
C GLU A 323 -0.25 -17.76 10.40
N ALA A 324 -1.09 -18.29 11.29
CA ALA A 324 -1.99 -17.49 12.11
C ALA A 324 -1.20 -16.76 13.20
N THR A 325 -0.36 -15.79 12.77
CA THR A 325 0.49 -15.03 13.70
C THR A 325 -0.34 -14.13 14.61
N GLN A 326 0.05 -14.08 15.88
CA GLN A 326 -0.58 -13.23 16.90
C GLN A 326 0.40 -12.17 17.43
N THR A 327 1.51 -11.97 16.75
CA THR A 327 2.55 -11.03 17.16
C THR A 327 2.77 -10.03 16.04
N VAL A 328 2.82 -8.74 16.38
CA VAL A 328 3.28 -7.67 15.48
C VAL A 328 4.61 -7.13 15.94
N SER A 329 5.33 -6.49 15.02
CA SER A 329 6.56 -5.76 15.30
C SER A 329 6.31 -4.26 15.31
N LEU A 330 6.96 -3.56 16.22
CA LEU A 330 7.09 -2.11 16.26
C LEU A 330 8.58 -1.79 16.16
N THR A 331 8.98 -1.17 15.05
CA THR A 331 10.36 -0.78 14.83
C THR A 331 10.49 0.73 14.87
N ASP A 332 11.19 1.26 15.86
CA ASP A 332 11.54 2.67 15.92
C ASP A 332 12.71 2.94 14.98
N THR A 333 12.46 3.67 13.89
CA THR A 333 13.44 3.99 12.87
C THR A 333 14.49 4.99 13.34
N ALA A 334 14.19 5.79 14.37
CA ALA A 334 15.14 6.76 14.92
C ALA A 334 16.22 6.10 15.81
N THR A 335 15.83 5.03 16.52
CA THR A 335 16.73 4.32 17.45
C THR A 335 17.19 2.97 16.94
N ALA A 336 16.58 2.45 15.86
CA ALA A 336 16.76 1.11 15.33
C ALA A 336 16.41 0.01 16.38
N GLU A 337 15.43 0.29 17.25
CA GLU A 337 14.94 -0.67 18.24
C GLU A 337 13.70 -1.38 17.71
N LEU A 338 13.67 -2.71 17.79
CA LEU A 338 12.55 -3.57 17.42
C LEU A 338 11.92 -4.14 18.67
N ARG A 339 10.62 -3.94 18.84
CA ARG A 339 9.79 -4.48 19.90
C ARG A 339 8.70 -5.37 19.32
N LEU A 340 8.34 -6.42 20.03
CA LEU A 340 7.27 -7.33 19.64
C LEU A 340 6.08 -7.14 20.59
N VAL A 341 4.87 -7.15 20.03
CA VAL A 341 3.61 -7.04 20.77
C VAL A 341 2.76 -8.26 20.45
N ASP A 342 2.35 -9.00 21.47
CA ASP A 342 1.41 -10.11 21.32
C ASP A 342 -0.02 -9.61 21.36
N LEU A 343 -0.83 -10.09 20.41
CA LEU A 343 -2.24 -9.74 20.23
C LEU A 343 -3.16 -10.86 20.77
N PRO A 344 -4.42 -10.54 21.11
CA PRO A 344 -5.41 -11.53 21.55
C PRO A 344 -5.76 -12.55 20.45
N SER A 345 -5.68 -12.16 19.17
CA SER A 345 -6.04 -12.97 18.02
C SER A 345 -4.98 -12.89 16.92
N SER A 346 -5.10 -13.74 15.90
CA SER A 346 -4.31 -13.60 14.68
C SER A 346 -4.83 -12.48 13.80
N TYR A 347 -4.09 -12.17 12.74
CA TYR A 347 -4.42 -11.12 11.77
C TYR A 347 -3.82 -11.50 10.40
N THR A 348 -4.14 -10.73 9.34
CA THR A 348 -3.63 -10.96 7.98
C THR A 348 -2.82 -9.78 7.45
N PHE A 349 -2.30 -9.93 6.24
CA PHE A 349 -1.55 -8.86 5.57
C PHE A 349 -2.41 -7.62 5.22
N ARG A 350 -3.76 -7.72 5.27
CA ARG A 350 -4.68 -6.60 5.05
C ARG A 350 -5.18 -5.94 6.33
N SER A 351 -4.63 -6.36 7.47
CA SER A 351 -5.09 -5.97 8.80
C SER A 351 -4.36 -4.77 9.41
N LEU A 352 -3.25 -4.32 8.81
CA LEU A 352 -2.40 -3.29 9.42
C LEU A 352 -2.82 -1.88 8.97
N GLY A 353 -2.87 -0.95 9.90
CA GLY A 353 -3.18 0.46 9.67
C GLY A 353 -2.53 1.37 10.70
N ARG A 354 -2.63 2.67 10.47
CA ARG A 354 -2.12 3.69 11.39
C ARG A 354 -3.22 4.70 11.69
N GLY A 355 -3.33 5.10 12.95
CA GLY A 355 -4.18 6.18 13.38
C GLY A 355 -3.56 7.56 13.08
N GLU A 356 -4.35 8.61 13.27
CA GLU A 356 -3.97 9.99 12.96
C GLU A 356 -2.77 10.47 13.80
N ASP A 357 -2.74 10.13 15.08
CA ASP A 357 -1.64 10.44 16.00
C ASP A 357 -0.50 9.39 15.97
N GLY A 358 -0.52 8.51 14.96
CA GLY A 358 0.50 7.48 14.76
C GLY A 358 0.24 6.17 15.53
N GLU A 359 -0.94 5.94 16.08
CA GLU A 359 -1.29 4.67 16.72
C GLU A 359 -1.15 3.50 15.75
N ALA A 360 -0.69 2.37 16.25
CA ALA A 360 -0.65 1.15 15.48
C ALA A 360 -2.00 0.42 15.58
N LEU A 361 -2.62 0.16 14.43
CA LEU A 361 -3.96 -0.42 14.34
C LEU A 361 -3.89 -1.80 13.69
N VAL A 362 -4.51 -2.80 14.29
CA VAL A 362 -4.53 -4.17 13.77
C VAL A 362 -5.92 -4.76 13.85
N LEU A 363 -6.49 -5.11 12.69
CA LEU A 363 -7.76 -5.82 12.62
C LEU A 363 -7.53 -7.31 12.91
N GLY A 364 -8.00 -7.77 14.05
CA GLY A 364 -7.86 -9.16 14.49
C GLY A 364 -8.85 -10.12 13.84
N THR A 365 -8.53 -11.41 13.83
CA THR A 365 -9.47 -12.47 13.42
C THR A 365 -10.58 -12.73 14.44
N ASP A 366 -10.47 -12.16 15.64
CA ASP A 366 -11.57 -12.07 16.63
C ASP A 366 -12.63 -11.01 16.26
N GLY A 367 -12.37 -10.22 15.20
CA GLY A 367 -13.26 -9.19 14.71
C GLY A 367 -13.05 -7.82 15.36
N ASP A 368 -12.11 -7.71 16.28
CA ASP A 368 -11.78 -6.48 16.96
C ASP A 368 -10.68 -5.69 16.23
N LEU A 369 -10.80 -4.38 16.18
CA LEU A 369 -9.74 -3.46 15.82
C LEU A 369 -8.90 -3.17 17.08
N HIS A 370 -7.69 -3.70 17.13
CA HIS A 370 -6.75 -3.51 18.23
C HIS A 370 -5.96 -2.22 18.03
N VAL A 371 -5.94 -1.37 19.05
CA VAL A 371 -5.21 -0.09 19.09
C VAL A 371 -4.02 -0.26 20.02
N ILE A 372 -2.82 -0.05 19.49
CA ILE A 372 -1.54 -0.18 20.19
C ILE A 372 -0.89 1.20 20.22
N ASP A 373 -0.46 1.63 21.38
CA ASP A 373 0.38 2.82 21.53
C ASP A 373 1.81 2.49 21.04
N PRO A 374 2.32 3.17 20.00
CA PRO A 374 3.60 2.82 19.39
C PRO A 374 4.80 3.12 20.30
N ASP A 375 4.70 4.07 21.23
CA ASP A 375 5.78 4.47 22.11
C ASP A 375 5.95 3.51 23.29
N SER A 376 4.84 3.09 23.91
CA SER A 376 4.86 2.15 25.02
C SER A 376 4.84 0.68 24.58
N ALA A 377 4.38 0.39 23.36
CA ALA A 377 4.09 -0.95 22.83
C ALA A 377 3.00 -1.67 23.64
N GLU A 378 2.07 -0.92 24.23
CA GLU A 378 0.95 -1.47 24.99
C GLU A 378 -0.31 -1.51 24.14
N LEU A 379 -1.07 -2.63 24.21
CA LEU A 379 -2.43 -2.69 23.68
C LEU A 379 -3.33 -1.80 24.53
N VAL A 380 -3.76 -0.66 23.96
CA VAL A 380 -4.55 0.37 24.68
C VAL A 380 -6.01 -0.03 24.77
N ARG A 381 -6.56 -0.56 23.65
CA ARG A 381 -7.95 -1.00 23.59
C ARG A 381 -8.20 -1.93 22.39
N SER A 382 -9.36 -2.61 22.41
CA SER A 382 -9.92 -3.36 21.30
C SER A 382 -11.34 -2.86 21.04
N ILE A 383 -11.67 -2.65 19.78
CA ILE A 383 -12.96 -2.11 19.31
C ILE A 383 -13.64 -3.20 18.49
N PRO A 384 -14.77 -3.78 18.93
CA PRO A 384 -15.51 -4.76 18.13
C PRO A 384 -16.04 -4.10 16.85
N VAL A 385 -15.72 -4.68 15.68
CA VAL A 385 -16.12 -4.13 14.36
C VAL A 385 -16.89 -5.15 13.54
N VAL A 386 -16.36 -6.38 13.39
CA VAL A 386 -16.92 -7.45 12.58
C VAL A 386 -17.07 -8.73 13.41
N GLU A 387 -17.81 -9.71 12.90
CA GLU A 387 -17.85 -11.02 13.55
C GLU A 387 -16.51 -11.75 13.44
N PRO A 388 -16.15 -12.62 14.41
CA PRO A 388 -14.93 -13.43 14.33
C PRO A 388 -14.86 -14.26 13.05
N TRP A 389 -13.67 -14.30 12.44
CA TRP A 389 -13.47 -14.93 11.13
C TRP A 389 -12.19 -15.78 11.08
N THR A 390 -12.00 -16.50 9.99
CA THR A 390 -10.83 -17.34 9.77
C THR A 390 -10.13 -16.91 8.49
N GLU A 391 -8.81 -16.78 8.52
CA GLU A 391 -8.01 -16.46 7.33
C GLU A 391 -8.18 -17.55 6.26
N PRO A 392 -8.55 -17.16 5.02
CA PRO A 392 -8.59 -18.10 3.89
C PRO A 392 -7.18 -18.65 3.58
N GLU A 393 -7.13 -19.90 3.10
CA GLU A 393 -5.85 -20.51 2.68
C GLU A 393 -5.29 -19.90 1.41
N ASP A 394 -6.17 -19.50 0.46
CA ASP A 394 -5.77 -18.80 -0.77
C ASP A 394 -5.67 -17.30 -0.47
N TRP A 395 -4.52 -16.71 -0.81
CA TRP A 395 -4.28 -15.29 -0.59
C TRP A 395 -5.16 -14.37 -1.48
N GLN A 396 -5.70 -14.91 -2.58
CA GLN A 396 -6.62 -14.19 -3.47
C GLN A 396 -8.08 -14.23 -3.00
N GLU A 397 -8.41 -15.10 -2.04
CA GLU A 397 -9.76 -15.12 -1.49
C GLU A 397 -10.03 -13.87 -0.64
N PRO A 398 -11.24 -13.29 -0.74
CA PRO A 398 -11.64 -12.12 0.03
C PRO A 398 -11.52 -12.34 1.55
N ARG A 399 -11.02 -11.35 2.23
CA ARG A 399 -10.86 -11.30 3.70
C ARG A 399 -11.13 -9.90 4.20
N PRO A 400 -11.46 -9.70 5.48
CA PRO A 400 -11.56 -8.37 6.05
C PRO A 400 -10.26 -7.58 5.83
N ALA A 401 -10.43 -6.35 5.35
CA ALA A 401 -9.35 -5.41 5.05
C ALA A 401 -9.59 -4.10 5.79
N LEU A 402 -8.50 -3.50 6.27
CA LEU A 402 -8.48 -2.26 7.02
C LEU A 402 -7.85 -1.14 6.18
N ARG A 403 -8.49 0.04 6.16
CA ARG A 403 -7.87 1.32 5.76
C ARG A 403 -8.27 2.39 6.76
N VAL A 404 -7.38 3.34 6.94
CA VAL A 404 -7.60 4.45 7.89
C VAL A 404 -7.39 5.76 7.16
N HIS A 405 -8.25 6.72 7.42
CA HIS A 405 -8.16 8.08 6.93
C HIS A 405 -8.80 9.02 7.96
N GLU A 406 -8.09 10.07 8.36
CA GLU A 406 -8.55 11.12 9.29
C GLU A 406 -9.30 10.57 10.51
N GLY A 407 -8.66 9.67 11.26
CA GLY A 407 -9.23 9.08 12.47
C GLY A 407 -10.38 8.10 12.25
N THR A 408 -10.78 7.85 10.99
CA THR A 408 -11.79 6.85 10.63
C THR A 408 -11.14 5.58 10.10
N ALA A 409 -11.46 4.45 10.70
CA ALA A 409 -11.09 3.13 10.20
C ALA A 409 -12.24 2.55 9.34
N TYR A 410 -11.93 2.23 8.09
CA TYR A 410 -12.84 1.55 7.17
C TYR A 410 -12.47 0.07 7.12
N VAL A 411 -13.46 -0.78 7.36
CA VAL A 411 -13.28 -2.23 7.45
C VAL A 411 -14.25 -2.93 6.51
N THR A 412 -13.74 -3.77 5.60
CA THR A 412 -14.57 -4.65 4.78
C THR A 412 -14.88 -5.93 5.53
N GLU A 413 -16.13 -6.43 5.41
CA GLU A 413 -16.56 -7.73 5.92
C GLU A 413 -17.13 -8.58 4.76
N PRO A 414 -16.31 -9.41 4.10
CA PRO A 414 -16.74 -10.22 2.96
C PRO A 414 -17.89 -11.18 3.27
N ALA A 415 -17.95 -11.70 4.49
CA ALA A 415 -18.97 -12.69 4.91
C ALA A 415 -20.39 -12.14 4.86
N THR A 416 -20.56 -10.87 5.20
CA THR A 416 -21.86 -10.16 5.20
C THR A 416 -22.00 -9.21 4.02
N ARG A 417 -20.92 -9.01 3.25
CA ARG A 417 -20.79 -8.02 2.17
C ARG A 417 -20.95 -6.59 2.69
N GLU A 418 -20.45 -6.34 3.88
CA GLU A 418 -20.55 -5.02 4.51
C GLU A 418 -19.23 -4.26 4.49
N VAL A 419 -19.36 -2.95 4.58
CA VAL A 419 -18.27 -2.02 4.86
C VAL A 419 -18.69 -1.20 6.08
N HIS A 420 -17.78 -1.09 7.04
CA HIS A 420 -17.99 -0.39 8.30
C HIS A 420 -17.08 0.81 8.41
N ALA A 421 -17.58 1.92 8.91
CA ALA A 421 -16.81 3.10 9.28
C ALA A 421 -16.80 3.26 10.81
N VAL A 422 -15.59 3.31 11.35
CA VAL A 422 -15.31 3.29 12.79
C VAL A 422 -14.54 4.54 13.18
N ASP A 423 -15.04 5.32 14.11
CA ASP A 423 -14.29 6.40 14.75
C ASP A 423 -13.24 5.78 15.68
N VAL A 424 -11.97 5.86 15.29
CA VAL A 424 -10.86 5.29 16.07
C VAL A 424 -10.75 5.95 17.44
N GLY A 425 -11.05 7.23 17.57
CA GLY A 425 -11.01 8.00 18.82
C GLY A 425 -12.04 7.53 19.85
N THR A 426 -13.30 7.36 19.46
CA THR A 426 -14.40 6.93 20.35
C THR A 426 -14.59 5.43 20.42
N GLY A 427 -14.24 4.71 19.33
CA GLY A 427 -14.50 3.28 19.14
C GLY A 427 -15.93 3.00 18.69
N GLU A 428 -16.66 3.98 18.14
CA GLU A 428 -18.02 3.82 17.64
C GLU A 428 -18.00 3.40 16.16
N VAL A 429 -18.69 2.31 15.82
CA VAL A 429 -19.08 2.01 14.43
C VAL A 429 -20.25 2.92 14.08
N PHE A 430 -19.99 4.02 13.42
CA PHE A 430 -21.00 5.06 13.19
C PHE A 430 -21.76 4.90 11.87
N ALA A 431 -21.22 4.12 10.92
CA ALA A 431 -21.89 3.81 9.65
C ALA A 431 -21.55 2.40 9.18
N SER A 432 -22.49 1.79 8.45
CA SER A 432 -22.29 0.53 7.76
C SER A 432 -23.16 0.48 6.50
N VAL A 433 -22.65 -0.15 5.45
CA VAL A 433 -23.38 -0.37 4.20
C VAL A 433 -23.21 -1.81 3.74
N THR A 434 -24.27 -2.42 3.19
CA THR A 434 -24.20 -3.72 2.53
C THR A 434 -24.06 -3.52 1.03
N LEU A 435 -23.05 -4.14 0.44
CA LEU A 435 -22.77 -4.10 -0.99
C LEU A 435 -23.52 -5.21 -1.73
N ASP A 436 -23.69 -5.05 -3.04
CA ASP A 436 -24.31 -6.07 -3.88
C ASP A 436 -23.39 -7.29 -4.07
N GLU A 437 -22.07 -7.05 -4.15
CA GLU A 437 -21.03 -8.06 -4.36
C GLU A 437 -20.07 -8.15 -3.15
N VAL A 438 -19.26 -9.21 -3.13
CA VAL A 438 -18.33 -9.47 -2.02
C VAL A 438 -17.13 -8.52 -2.09
N PRO A 439 -16.89 -7.65 -1.09
CA PRO A 439 -15.72 -6.76 -1.06
C PRO A 439 -14.44 -7.55 -0.80
N ASP A 440 -13.31 -7.04 -1.33
CA ASP A 440 -12.01 -7.65 -1.13
C ASP A 440 -10.96 -6.61 -0.66
N GLU A 441 -10.31 -5.87 -1.58
CA GLU A 441 -9.37 -4.81 -1.20
C GLU A 441 -10.08 -3.45 -1.08
N ILE A 442 -9.53 -2.58 -0.25
CA ILE A 442 -10.04 -1.23 -0.04
C ILE A 442 -8.87 -0.23 0.00
N VAL A 443 -9.04 0.90 -0.67
CA VAL A 443 -8.16 2.08 -0.53
C VAL A 443 -9.00 3.34 -0.41
N VAL A 444 -8.38 4.40 0.12
CA VAL A 444 -8.97 5.74 0.21
C VAL A 444 -8.33 6.64 -0.84
N ALA A 445 -9.15 7.36 -1.59
CA ALA A 445 -8.77 8.59 -2.30
C ALA A 445 -9.27 9.75 -1.43
N SER A 446 -8.35 10.49 -0.83
CA SER A 446 -8.67 11.45 0.24
C SER A 446 -9.41 12.70 -0.26
N GLY A 447 -9.19 13.08 -1.51
CA GLY A 447 -9.67 14.35 -2.05
C GLY A 447 -8.85 15.56 -1.64
N ASP A 448 -7.73 15.33 -0.94
CA ASP A 448 -6.82 16.37 -0.48
C ASP A 448 -5.95 16.94 -1.60
N VAL A 449 -5.25 18.00 -1.26
CA VAL A 449 -4.22 18.60 -2.12
C VAL A 449 -3.06 17.62 -2.27
N THR A 450 -2.58 17.42 -3.49
CA THR A 450 -1.40 16.61 -3.76
C THR A 450 -0.19 17.13 -2.99
N GLU A 451 0.50 16.26 -2.25
CA GLU A 451 1.73 16.61 -1.55
C GLU A 451 2.76 17.21 -2.51
N GLY A 452 3.38 18.31 -2.12
CA GLY A 452 4.37 19.02 -2.96
C GLY A 452 3.78 19.96 -4.03
N SER A 453 2.47 20.05 -4.16
CA SER A 453 1.83 20.97 -5.13
C SER A 453 1.73 22.43 -4.65
N GLU A 454 2.06 22.73 -3.42
CA GLU A 454 1.86 24.04 -2.78
C GLU A 454 2.78 25.17 -3.31
N GLU A 455 3.81 24.88 -4.10
CA GLU A 455 4.82 25.86 -4.54
C GLU A 455 4.59 26.51 -5.91
N HIS A 456 3.52 26.22 -6.61
CA HIS A 456 3.22 26.92 -7.88
C HIS A 456 2.26 28.09 -7.68
N GLY A 457 2.61 29.00 -6.77
CA GLY A 457 2.01 30.31 -6.70
C GLY A 457 2.25 31.03 -8.03
N HIS A 458 1.19 31.30 -8.79
CA HIS A 458 1.26 32.16 -9.95
C HIS A 458 1.71 33.55 -9.50
N ASP A 459 2.98 33.87 -9.75
CA ASP A 459 3.46 35.25 -9.79
C ASP A 459 2.63 36.00 -10.86
N HIS A 460 1.56 36.61 -10.44
CA HIS A 460 0.93 37.63 -11.24
C HIS A 460 1.90 38.83 -11.30
N GLU A 461 2.70 38.87 -12.37
CA GLU A 461 3.37 40.10 -12.77
C GLU A 461 2.29 41.16 -12.89
N GLY A 462 2.25 42.06 -11.90
CA GLY A 462 1.39 43.20 -11.89
C GLY A 462 1.75 44.07 -13.11
N GLU A 463 0.88 44.15 -14.10
CA GLU A 463 0.93 45.22 -15.08
C GLU A 463 0.66 46.52 -14.32
N ASP A 464 1.72 47.29 -14.08
CA ASP A 464 1.67 48.69 -13.62
C ASP A 464 0.91 49.50 -14.66
N HIS A 465 -0.37 49.73 -14.43
CA HIS A 465 -1.10 50.80 -15.13
C HIS A 465 -0.81 52.13 -14.44
N ASP A 466 0.18 52.85 -14.99
CA ASP A 466 0.39 54.29 -14.75
C ASP A 466 -0.88 55.06 -15.11
N HIS A 467 -1.68 55.42 -14.11
CA HIS A 467 -2.69 56.48 -14.26
C HIS A 467 -2.08 57.80 -13.78
N GLU A 468 -1.67 58.63 -14.75
CA GLU A 468 -1.41 60.04 -14.54
C GLU A 468 -2.72 60.73 -14.10
N HIS A 469 -2.81 61.13 -12.84
CA HIS A 469 -3.78 62.08 -12.36
C HIS A 469 -3.15 63.47 -12.29
N GLU A 470 -3.58 64.33 -13.21
CA GLU A 470 -3.35 65.77 -13.16
C GLU A 470 -3.96 66.31 -11.86
N GLY A 471 -3.15 67.14 -11.15
CA GLY A 471 -3.53 67.78 -9.91
C GLY A 471 -4.49 68.95 -10.16
N GLU A 472 -5.46 69.10 -9.28
CA GLU A 472 -6.11 70.37 -8.98
C GLU A 472 -5.94 70.67 -7.49
N ASP A 473 -5.21 71.78 -7.24
CA ASP A 473 -5.00 72.42 -5.96
C ASP A 473 -6.33 72.93 -5.41
N HIS A 474 -6.72 72.56 -4.20
CA HIS A 474 -7.65 73.34 -3.38
C HIS A 474 -7.09 73.47 -1.97
N ASP A 475 -6.56 74.69 -1.72
CA ASP A 475 -6.29 75.26 -0.41
C ASP A 475 -7.59 75.32 0.44
N HIS A 476 -7.59 74.75 1.61
CA HIS A 476 -8.44 75.17 2.73
C HIS A 476 -7.68 75.10 4.06
N GLU A 477 -7.28 76.31 4.51
CA GLU A 477 -6.94 76.58 5.90
C GLU A 477 -8.17 76.30 6.79
N HIS A 478 -7.99 75.69 7.97
CA HIS A 478 -8.65 76.05 9.24
C HIS A 478 -8.04 75.27 10.39
N GLU A 479 -7.33 76.05 11.18
CA GLU A 479 -7.49 76.36 12.59
C GLU A 479 -7.46 75.23 13.62
N ALA A 480 -6.45 75.39 14.42
CA ALA A 480 -6.24 74.70 15.70
C ALA A 480 -7.23 75.18 16.75
N THR A 481 -7.72 74.27 17.57
CA THR A 481 -8.10 74.55 18.95
C THR A 481 -7.69 73.39 19.88
N GLU A 482 -6.84 73.78 20.83
CA GLU A 482 -6.55 73.06 22.08
C GLU A 482 -7.77 72.99 23.00
N GLU A 483 -7.93 71.93 23.75
CA GLU A 483 -8.26 71.90 25.20
C GLU A 483 -8.36 70.43 25.61
N SER A 484 -7.46 69.95 26.43
CA SER A 484 -7.25 69.97 27.88
C SER A 484 -8.37 69.32 28.69
N SER A 485 -7.95 68.25 29.41
CA SER A 485 -8.33 67.83 30.74
C SER A 485 -9.71 67.19 30.99
N ARG A 486 -9.75 65.92 31.25
CA ARG A 486 -9.84 65.35 32.60
C ARG A 486 -9.81 63.83 32.58
#